data_55b89c8bc05c6dedc2afe0e6acf79b31
#
_entry.id   55b89c8bc05c6dedc2afe0e6acf79b31
#
_cell.length_a   1.000
_cell.length_b   1.000
_cell.length_c   1.000
_cell.angle_alpha   90.00
_cell.angle_beta   90.00
_cell.angle_gamma   90.00
#
_symmetry.space_group_name_H-M   'P 1'
#
loop_
_entity.id
_entity.type
_entity.pdbx_description
1 polymer ?
#
loop_
_entity_poly.entity_id
_entity_poly.type
_entity_poly.pdbx_seq_one_letter_code
_entity_poly.pdbx_strand_id
1 'polypeptide(L)'
;MIYDVIVIGGGPAGLTAATYIRRAGKSVLVIEKAAFGGQITRSSNVENFPGYISVSGAQIGDMLLEQAMNQGAEVELEEVVSVSAAGEGKTVVCASGAEYTCRALIIATGAKPRTLGLENE
;
A
#
# COMPACT_ATOMS: atom_id res chain seq x y z
N MET A 1 -13.12 9.25 12.22
CA MET A 1 -12.92 9.83 10.89
C MET A 1 -13.25 8.81 9.82
N ILE A 2 -13.91 9.24 8.77
CA ILE A 2 -14.21 8.37 7.63
C ILE A 2 -13.34 8.80 6.46
N TYR A 3 -12.52 7.88 5.95
CA TYR A 3 -11.73 8.13 4.74
C TYR A 3 -12.59 7.96 3.49
N ASP A 4 -12.33 8.75 2.48
CA ASP A 4 -12.96 8.50 1.19
C ASP A 4 -12.53 7.14 0.64
N VAL A 5 -11.24 6.81 0.78
CA VAL A 5 -10.69 5.53 0.33
C VAL A 5 -9.69 4.99 1.33
N ILE A 6 -9.75 3.69 1.57
CA ILE A 6 -8.66 2.96 2.23
C ILE A 6 -8.03 2.04 1.18
N VAL A 7 -6.70 2.06 1.10
CA VAL A 7 -5.92 1.19 0.24
C VAL A 7 -5.23 0.15 1.11
N ILE A 8 -5.49 -1.11 0.86
CA ILE A 8 -4.82 -2.22 1.56
C ILE A 8 -3.66 -2.67 0.67
N GLY A 9 -2.46 -2.43 1.12
CA GLY A 9 -1.24 -2.75 0.39
C GLY A 9 -0.46 -1.49 0.03
N GLY A 10 0.78 -1.41 0.50
CA GLY A 10 1.66 -0.25 0.32
C GLY A 10 2.79 -0.48 -0.67
N GLY A 11 2.58 -1.33 -1.67
CA GLY A 11 3.50 -1.48 -2.79
C GLY A 11 3.27 -0.40 -3.85
N PRO A 12 3.91 -0.52 -5.03
CA PRO A 12 3.79 0.49 -6.08
C PRO A 12 2.36 0.79 -6.50
N ALA A 13 1.53 -0.25 -6.64
CA ALA A 13 0.13 -0.08 -7.05
C ALA A 13 -0.66 0.73 -6.02
N GLY A 14 -0.54 0.36 -4.74
CA GLY A 14 -1.28 1.03 -3.66
C GLY A 14 -0.81 2.47 -3.46
N LEU A 15 0.49 2.70 -3.47
CA LEU A 15 1.06 4.04 -3.29
C LEU A 15 0.73 4.96 -4.48
N THR A 16 0.74 4.42 -5.69
CA THR A 16 0.34 5.16 -6.88
C THR A 16 -1.13 5.54 -6.81
N ALA A 17 -2.00 4.58 -6.45
CA ALA A 17 -3.43 4.85 -6.26
C ALA A 17 -3.64 5.97 -5.23
N ALA A 18 -2.95 5.91 -4.11
CA ALA A 18 -3.07 6.91 -3.04
C ALA A 18 -2.67 8.31 -3.53
N THR A 19 -1.61 8.40 -4.31
CA THR A 19 -1.16 9.67 -4.88
C THR A 19 -2.26 10.28 -5.76
N TYR A 20 -2.84 9.49 -6.65
CA TYR A 20 -3.90 9.98 -7.53
C TYR A 20 -5.19 10.31 -6.78
N ILE A 21 -5.52 9.54 -5.75
CA ILE A 21 -6.71 9.82 -4.91
C ILE A 21 -6.55 11.17 -4.23
N ARG A 22 -5.37 11.47 -3.68
CA ARG A 22 -5.10 12.77 -3.07
C ARG A 22 -5.14 13.89 -4.08
N ARG A 23 -4.61 13.68 -5.28
CA ARG A 23 -4.68 14.68 -6.33
C ARG A 23 -6.11 14.98 -6.77
N ALA A 24 -7.01 14.02 -6.61
CA ALA A 24 -8.44 14.21 -6.86
C ALA A 24 -9.17 14.89 -5.69
N GLY A 25 -8.46 15.26 -4.64
CA GLY A 25 -9.03 15.95 -3.48
C GLY A 25 -9.73 15.03 -2.49
N LYS A 26 -9.47 13.73 -2.54
CA LYS A 26 -10.09 12.74 -1.65
C LYS A 26 -9.13 12.32 -0.55
N SER A 27 -9.67 11.99 0.63
CA SER A 27 -8.86 11.47 1.72
C SER A 27 -8.54 9.99 1.50
N VAL A 28 -7.33 9.59 1.85
CA VAL A 28 -6.88 8.20 1.68
C VAL A 28 -5.98 7.77 2.83
N LEU A 29 -6.17 6.53 3.25
CA LEU A 29 -5.30 5.83 4.19
C LEU A 29 -4.75 4.59 3.50
N VAL A 30 -3.43 4.43 3.51
CA VAL A 30 -2.77 3.23 2.99
C VAL A 30 -2.34 2.38 4.19
N ILE A 31 -2.76 1.13 4.21
CA ILE A 31 -2.40 0.19 5.28
C ILE A 31 -1.51 -0.89 4.70
N GLU A 32 -0.32 -1.06 5.26
CA GLU A 32 0.65 -2.05 4.82
C GLU A 32 1.09 -2.91 6.01
N LYS A 33 1.14 -4.22 5.83
CA LYS A 33 1.45 -5.15 6.93
C LYS A 33 2.94 -5.38 7.17
N ALA A 34 3.78 -5.16 6.16
CA ALA A 34 5.21 -5.45 6.23
C ALA A 34 6.05 -4.19 6.04
N ALA A 35 6.35 -3.83 4.80
CA ALA A 35 7.16 -2.67 4.49
C ALA A 35 6.61 -1.97 3.25
N PHE A 36 6.57 -0.65 3.28
CA PHE A 36 6.14 0.11 2.12
C PHE A 36 7.12 -0.06 0.96
N GLY A 37 6.59 -0.10 -0.27
CA GLY A 37 7.36 -0.32 -1.49
C GLY A 37 7.13 -1.68 -2.13
N GLY A 38 6.64 -2.66 -1.36
CA GLY A 38 6.30 -3.98 -1.88
C GLY A 38 7.50 -4.82 -2.32
N GLN A 39 7.27 -5.77 -3.20
CA GLN A 39 8.31 -6.70 -3.65
C GLN A 39 9.44 -6.05 -4.43
N ILE A 40 9.19 -4.92 -5.06
CA ILE A 40 10.21 -4.22 -5.85
C ILE A 40 11.41 -3.82 -4.98
N THR A 41 11.22 -3.65 -3.68
CA THR A 41 12.31 -3.30 -2.76
C THR A 41 13.39 -4.36 -2.68
N ARG A 42 13.09 -5.59 -3.12
CA ARG A 42 14.04 -6.70 -3.13
C ARG A 42 14.97 -6.67 -4.34
N SER A 43 14.65 -5.86 -5.35
CA SER A 43 15.46 -5.74 -6.55
C SER A 43 16.60 -4.74 -6.32
N SER A 44 17.83 -5.20 -6.51
CA SER A 44 18.99 -4.32 -6.36
C SER A 44 19.18 -3.38 -7.55
N ASN A 45 18.62 -3.75 -8.70
CA ASN A 45 18.76 -3.00 -9.94
C ASN A 45 17.51 -3.11 -10.78
N VAL A 46 16.86 -1.97 -11.05
CA VAL A 46 15.68 -1.87 -11.89
C VAL A 46 16.00 -0.97 -13.08
N GLU A 47 15.85 -1.47 -14.28
CA GLU A 47 16.23 -0.78 -15.51
C GLU A 47 15.03 -0.40 -16.39
N ASN A 48 13.83 -0.79 -15.99
CA ASN A 48 12.62 -0.54 -16.76
C ASN A 48 11.65 0.42 -16.07
N PHE A 49 12.14 1.20 -15.12
CA PHE A 49 11.34 2.23 -14.49
C PHE A 49 11.54 3.54 -15.25
N PRO A 50 10.48 4.12 -15.84
CA PRO A 50 10.61 5.31 -16.66
C PRO A 50 11.25 6.48 -15.91
N GLY A 51 12.19 7.14 -16.56
CA GLY A 51 12.91 8.26 -15.97
C GLY A 51 14.26 7.90 -15.35
N TYR A 52 14.58 6.61 -15.29
CA TYR A 52 15.85 6.13 -14.73
C TYR A 52 16.48 5.09 -15.66
N ILE A 53 17.78 5.22 -15.89
CA ILE A 53 18.53 4.19 -16.61
C ILE A 53 18.67 2.97 -15.71
N SER A 54 18.97 3.21 -14.43
CA SER A 54 19.09 2.18 -13.43
C SER A 54 18.79 2.79 -12.06
N VAL A 55 18.04 2.06 -11.24
CA VAL A 55 17.67 2.51 -9.89
C VAL A 55 17.41 1.26 -9.04
N SER A 56 17.68 1.32 -7.74
CA SER A 56 17.34 0.20 -6.86
C SER A 56 15.83 0.16 -6.59
N GLY A 57 15.31 -1.03 -6.36
CA GLY A 57 13.91 -1.19 -5.99
C GLY A 57 13.58 -0.49 -4.67
N ALA A 58 14.51 -0.49 -3.71
CA ALA A 58 14.33 0.22 -2.45
C ALA A 58 14.17 1.73 -2.68
N GLN A 59 14.95 2.32 -3.58
CA GLN A 59 14.82 3.73 -3.93
C GLN A 59 13.46 4.02 -4.57
N ILE A 60 12.99 3.15 -5.45
CA ILE A 60 11.66 3.31 -6.07
C ILE A 60 10.58 3.28 -4.98
N GLY A 61 10.65 2.30 -4.07
CA GLY A 61 9.68 2.19 -2.99
C GLY A 61 9.65 3.44 -2.11
N ASP A 62 10.82 3.95 -1.73
CA ASP A 62 10.92 5.15 -0.92
C ASP A 62 10.36 6.38 -1.64
N MET A 63 10.65 6.52 -2.94
CA MET A 63 10.14 7.63 -3.73
C MET A 63 8.62 7.61 -3.86
N LEU A 64 8.05 6.42 -4.07
CA LEU A 64 6.59 6.28 -4.18
C LEU A 64 5.90 6.60 -2.85
N LEU A 65 6.46 6.15 -1.74
CA LEU A 65 5.94 6.44 -0.41
C LEU A 65 6.01 7.93 -0.13
N GLU A 66 7.16 8.53 -0.37
CA GLU A 66 7.38 9.96 -0.14
C GLU A 66 6.43 10.81 -0.99
N GLN A 67 6.24 10.44 -2.25
CA GLN A 67 5.32 11.14 -3.14
C GLN A 67 3.88 11.09 -2.63
N ALA A 68 3.42 9.92 -2.20
CA ALA A 68 2.07 9.75 -1.66
C ALA A 68 1.88 10.59 -0.39
N MET A 69 2.84 10.53 0.52
CA MET A 69 2.79 11.29 1.77
C MET A 69 2.86 12.79 1.51
N ASN A 70 3.66 13.21 0.55
CA ASN A 70 3.78 14.63 0.18
C ASN A 70 2.47 15.18 -0.38
N GLN A 71 1.66 14.34 -1.01
CA GLN A 71 0.31 14.71 -1.47
C GLN A 71 -0.73 14.69 -0.34
N GLY A 72 -0.35 14.24 0.84
CA GLY A 72 -1.23 14.21 2.00
C GLY A 72 -1.86 12.86 2.30
N ALA A 73 -1.39 11.78 1.68
CA ALA A 73 -1.87 10.45 2.02
C ALA A 73 -1.41 10.08 3.43
N GLU A 74 -2.31 9.45 4.19
CA GLU A 74 -1.97 8.89 5.49
C GLU A 74 -1.56 7.43 5.31
N VAL A 75 -0.62 6.98 6.12
CA VAL A 75 -0.09 5.61 6.04
C VAL A 75 -0.02 5.00 7.43
N GLU A 76 -0.28 3.69 7.51
CA GLU A 76 -0.18 2.93 8.74
C GLU A 76 0.43 1.55 8.47
N LEU A 77 1.32 1.12 9.36
CA LEU A 77 1.84 -0.24 9.33
C LEU A 77 0.96 -1.11 10.23
N GLU A 78 0.05 -1.85 9.62
CA GLU A 78 -0.93 -2.67 10.29
C GLU A 78 -1.28 -3.87 9.43
N GLU A 79 -1.68 -4.98 10.06
CA GLU A 79 -2.21 -6.12 9.33
C GLU A 79 -3.73 -6.10 9.36
N VAL A 80 -4.36 -6.01 8.19
CA VAL A 80 -5.80 -6.09 8.07
C VAL A 80 -6.24 -7.55 8.21
N VAL A 81 -7.15 -7.80 9.15
CA VAL A 81 -7.66 -9.16 9.40
C VAL A 81 -9.09 -9.34 8.94
N SER A 82 -9.86 -8.28 8.82
CA SER A 82 -11.22 -8.39 8.30
C SER A 82 -11.71 -7.06 7.72
N VAL A 83 -12.64 -7.18 6.78
CA VAL A 83 -13.35 -6.05 6.19
C VAL A 83 -14.83 -6.38 6.25
N SER A 84 -15.64 -5.46 6.74
CA SER A 84 -17.09 -5.61 6.75
C SER A 84 -17.73 -4.42 6.06
N ALA A 85 -18.86 -4.65 5.43
CA ALA A 85 -19.66 -3.61 4.81
C ALA A 85 -20.92 -3.38 5.65
N ALA A 86 -21.20 -2.13 5.99
CA ALA A 86 -22.38 -1.75 6.72
C ALA A 86 -22.93 -0.45 6.11
N GLY A 87 -24.14 -0.52 5.56
CA GLY A 87 -24.72 0.63 4.85
C GLY A 87 -23.89 1.00 3.64
N GLU A 88 -23.51 2.28 3.53
CA GLU A 88 -22.71 2.80 2.42
C GLU A 88 -21.21 2.75 2.69
N GLY A 89 -20.81 2.41 3.92
CA GLY A 89 -19.41 2.40 4.33
C GLY A 89 -18.85 1.00 4.51
N LYS A 90 -17.54 0.95 4.66
CA LYS A 90 -16.81 -0.27 4.95
C LYS A 90 -15.93 -0.04 6.17
N THR A 91 -15.84 -1.05 7.04
CA THR A 91 -14.97 -1.02 8.22
C THR A 91 -13.84 -2.01 8.04
N VAL A 92 -12.61 -1.54 8.23
CA VAL A 92 -11.40 -2.35 8.16
C VAL A 92 -10.90 -2.56 9.57
N VAL A 93 -10.71 -3.81 9.96
CA VAL A 93 -10.22 -4.18 11.29
C VAL A 93 -8.83 -4.76 11.17
N CYS A 94 -7.92 -4.26 12.00
CA CYS A 94 -6.53 -4.69 12.00
C CYS A 94 -6.23 -5.64 13.17
N ALA A 95 -5.15 -6.40 13.05
CA ALA A 95 -4.74 -7.38 14.06
C ALA A 95 -4.49 -6.73 15.43
N SER A 96 -4.11 -5.47 15.46
CA SER A 96 -3.89 -4.70 16.69
C SER A 96 -5.20 -4.34 17.40
N GLY A 97 -6.34 -4.53 16.76
CA GLY A 97 -7.65 -4.06 17.24
C GLY A 97 -8.05 -2.70 16.68
N ALA A 98 -7.17 -2.03 15.96
CA ALA A 98 -7.50 -0.74 15.33
C ALA A 98 -8.56 -0.94 14.24
N GLU A 99 -9.49 0.01 14.15
CA GLU A 99 -10.56 -0.01 13.17
C GLU A 99 -10.57 1.30 12.39
N TYR A 100 -10.76 1.18 11.09
CA TYR A 100 -10.82 2.33 10.19
C TYR A 100 -12.05 2.19 9.29
N THR A 101 -12.69 3.31 9.00
CA THR A 101 -13.90 3.33 8.17
C THR A 101 -13.64 4.10 6.89
N CYS A 102 -14.17 3.60 5.79
CA CYS A 102 -14.04 4.26 4.48
C CYS A 102 -15.31 4.12 3.67
N ARG A 103 -15.38 4.91 2.60
CA ARG A 103 -16.47 4.83 1.62
C ARG A 103 -16.15 3.82 0.53
N ALA A 104 -14.89 3.76 0.11
CA ALA A 104 -14.42 2.85 -0.92
C ALA A 104 -13.14 2.15 -0.47
N LEU A 105 -12.92 0.95 -0.98
CA LEU A 105 -11.77 0.14 -0.62
C LEU A 105 -11.04 -0.30 -1.88
N ILE A 106 -9.72 -0.16 -1.88
CA ILE A 106 -8.86 -0.68 -2.93
C ILE A 106 -7.98 -1.76 -2.32
N ILE A 107 -7.99 -2.94 -2.94
CA ILE A 107 -7.16 -4.05 -2.51
C ILE A 107 -5.98 -4.16 -3.46
N ALA A 108 -4.78 -3.88 -2.95
CA ALA A 108 -3.54 -3.87 -3.71
C ALA A 108 -2.45 -4.63 -2.93
N THR A 109 -2.83 -5.79 -2.39
CA THR A 109 -1.99 -6.56 -1.47
C THR A 109 -0.77 -7.20 -2.10
N GLY A 110 -0.73 -7.23 -3.43
CA GLY A 110 0.41 -7.81 -4.15
C GLY A 110 0.45 -9.32 -4.05
N ALA A 111 1.63 -9.85 -4.24
CA ALA A 111 1.88 -11.28 -4.18
C ALA A 111 3.11 -11.54 -3.32
N LYS A 112 3.24 -12.77 -2.87
CA LYS A 112 4.42 -13.20 -2.14
C LYS A 112 4.90 -14.51 -2.77
N PRO A 113 6.23 -14.72 -2.88
CA PRO A 113 6.74 -15.96 -3.47
C PRO A 113 6.22 -17.17 -2.71
N ARG A 114 5.76 -18.17 -3.46
CA ARG A 114 5.37 -19.44 -2.88
C ARG A 114 6.62 -20.27 -2.62
N THR A 115 6.73 -20.82 -1.41
CA THR A 115 7.86 -21.69 -1.07
C THR A 115 7.43 -23.15 -1.24
N LEU A 116 8.40 -24.02 -1.46
CA LEU A 116 8.17 -25.47 -1.57
C LEU A 116 8.32 -26.18 -0.23
N GLY A 117 8.70 -25.48 0.82
CA GLY A 117 8.95 -26.06 2.14
C GLY A 117 10.31 -26.75 2.25
N LEU A 118 11.23 -26.46 1.36
CA LEU A 118 12.59 -27.03 1.37
C LEU A 118 13.54 -26.16 2.21
N GLU A 119 14.52 -26.79 2.85
CA GLU A 119 15.43 -26.10 3.77
C GLU A 119 16.20 -24.94 3.16
N ASN A 120 16.51 -25.01 1.87
CA ASN A 120 17.38 -24.03 1.20
C ASN A 120 16.62 -23.06 0.30
N GLU A 121 15.37 -22.85 0.54
CA GLU A 121 14.58 -21.87 -0.23
C GLU A 121 14.93 -20.44 0.12
#